data_c482d5fafd3b43c871c3214a07d7c4d0
#
_entry.id   c482d5fafd3b43c871c3214a07d7c4d0
#
_cell.length_a   1.000
_cell.length_b   1.000
_cell.length_c   1.000
_cell.angle_alpha   90.00
_cell.angle_beta   90.00
_cell.angle_gamma   90.00
#
_symmetry.space_group_name_H-M   'P 1'
#
loop_
_entity.id
_entity.type
_entity.pdbx_description
1 polymer ?
#
loop_
_entity_poly.entity_id
_entity_poly.type
_entity_poly.pdbx_seq_one_letter_code
_entity_poly.pdbx_strand_id
1 'polypeptide(L)'
;MPVLRDVEPADLDAFFEHQSDPEAVAMAAFPARDRESFDAHWARLLADDSLVTRTIVDDGAVAGNIGCWEQDGRRLVGYWVGREFWGRGVATAALAQLVAEIPERPLHAWVASSNVGSIRVLEKCGFVEVERRAEHDEHAGEVVEEILYRLD
;
A
#
# COMPACT_ATOMS: atom_id res chain seq x y z
N MET A 1 5.52 -12.70 13.90
CA MET A 1 5.03 -12.86 12.53
C MET A 1 3.88 -11.90 12.27
N PRO A 2 3.90 -11.12 11.18
CA PRO A 2 2.79 -10.20 10.89
C PRO A 2 1.48 -10.95 10.65
N VAL A 3 0.39 -10.36 11.12
CA VAL A 3 -0.97 -10.85 10.86
C VAL A 3 -1.82 -9.72 10.34
N LEU A 4 -2.87 -10.05 9.60
CA LEU A 4 -3.85 -9.10 9.10
C LEU A 4 -5.12 -9.20 9.93
N ARG A 5 -5.74 -8.05 10.22
CA ARG A 5 -7.05 -7.98 10.85
C ARG A 5 -7.83 -6.81 10.29
N ASP A 6 -9.11 -6.72 10.59
CA ASP A 6 -9.93 -5.59 10.17
C ASP A 6 -9.41 -4.30 10.78
N VAL A 7 -9.57 -3.20 10.03
CA VAL A 7 -9.16 -1.87 10.48
C VAL A 7 -10.10 -1.40 11.59
N GLU A 8 -9.52 -0.89 12.68
CA GLU A 8 -10.24 -0.30 13.79
C GLU A 8 -10.00 1.22 13.79
N PRO A 9 -10.94 2.04 14.30
CA PRO A 9 -10.75 3.49 14.34
C PRO A 9 -9.46 3.93 15.04
N ALA A 10 -9.02 3.22 16.08
CA ALA A 10 -7.79 3.54 16.79
C ALA A 10 -6.53 3.35 15.93
N ASP A 11 -6.60 2.55 14.87
CA ASP A 11 -5.45 2.31 13.97
C ASP A 11 -5.10 3.54 13.14
N LEU A 12 -6.07 4.43 12.93
CA LEU A 12 -5.90 5.58 12.03
C LEU A 12 -4.82 6.55 12.51
N ASP A 13 -4.60 6.68 13.80
CA ASP A 13 -3.53 7.52 14.33
C ASP A 13 -2.15 7.01 13.88
N ALA A 14 -1.93 5.70 13.96
CA ALA A 14 -0.69 5.08 13.49
C ALA A 14 -0.53 5.22 11.98
N PHE A 15 -1.61 4.98 11.22
CA PHE A 15 -1.59 5.12 9.77
C PHE A 15 -1.24 6.56 9.35
N PHE A 16 -1.78 7.54 10.07
CA PHE A 16 -1.47 8.94 9.79
C PHE A 16 0.00 9.24 10.04
N GLU A 17 0.56 8.76 11.13
CA GLU A 17 1.99 8.93 11.43
C GLU A 17 2.85 8.29 10.34
N HIS A 18 2.49 7.07 9.91
CA HIS A 18 3.24 6.35 8.87
C HIS A 18 3.28 7.13 7.56
N GLN A 19 2.15 7.66 7.09
CA GLN A 19 2.07 8.37 5.82
C GLN A 19 2.65 9.78 5.88
N SER A 20 2.92 10.28 7.08
CA SER A 20 3.49 11.62 7.29
C SER A 20 5.02 11.59 7.41
N ASP A 21 5.65 10.42 7.44
CA ASP A 21 7.10 10.27 7.51
C ASP A 21 7.74 10.77 6.20
N PRO A 22 8.65 11.78 6.26
CA PRO A 22 9.24 12.35 5.05
C PRO A 22 10.02 11.36 4.18
N GLU A 23 10.71 10.39 4.78
CA GLU A 23 11.44 9.37 4.01
C GLU A 23 10.48 8.43 3.28
N ALA A 24 9.39 8.04 3.94
CA ALA A 24 8.37 7.19 3.34
C ALA A 24 7.67 7.92 2.19
N VAL A 25 7.34 9.19 2.37
CA VAL A 25 6.74 10.05 1.34
C VAL A 25 7.66 10.15 0.12
N ALA A 26 8.94 10.41 0.35
CA ALA A 26 9.93 10.53 -0.73
C ALA A 26 10.09 9.21 -1.49
N MET A 27 10.17 8.09 -0.78
CA MET A 27 10.36 6.78 -1.39
C MET A 27 9.15 6.33 -2.22
N ALA A 28 7.96 6.54 -1.71
CA ALA A 28 6.72 6.17 -2.39
C ALA A 28 6.32 7.16 -3.49
N ALA A 29 6.93 8.34 -3.52
CA ALA A 29 6.57 9.46 -4.38
C ALA A 29 5.08 9.81 -4.25
N PHE A 30 4.58 9.80 -3.03
CA PHE A 30 3.17 9.99 -2.71
C PHE A 30 3.03 11.10 -1.67
N PRO A 31 2.29 12.19 -1.96
CA PRO A 31 2.18 13.31 -1.02
C PRO A 31 1.40 12.92 0.23
N ALA A 32 1.89 13.39 1.38
CA ALA A 32 1.21 13.18 2.64
C ALA A 32 -0.09 14.01 2.69
N ARG A 33 -1.17 13.39 3.18
CA ARG A 33 -2.42 14.09 3.44
C ARG A 33 -2.35 14.77 4.82
N ASP A 34 -2.98 15.93 4.96
CA ASP A 34 -3.20 16.49 6.29
C ASP A 34 -4.25 15.64 7.04
N ARG A 35 -4.42 15.89 8.34
CA ARG A 35 -5.29 15.05 9.16
C ARG A 35 -6.75 15.07 8.69
N GLU A 36 -7.24 16.24 8.31
CA GLU A 36 -8.64 16.37 7.84
C GLU A 36 -8.88 15.57 6.56
N SER A 37 -8.01 15.73 5.57
CA SER A 37 -8.07 14.96 4.31
C SER A 37 -7.89 13.47 4.55
N PHE A 38 -6.98 13.11 5.44
CA PHE A 38 -6.72 11.73 5.80
C PHE A 38 -7.94 11.06 6.43
N ASP A 39 -8.56 11.72 7.40
CA ASP A 39 -9.75 11.18 8.07
C ASP A 39 -10.92 11.03 7.11
N ALA A 40 -11.13 12.00 6.22
CA ALA A 40 -12.18 11.92 5.20
C ALA A 40 -11.93 10.78 4.22
N HIS A 41 -10.67 10.58 3.81
CA HIS A 41 -10.27 9.49 2.92
C HIS A 41 -10.57 8.13 3.55
N TRP A 42 -10.15 7.92 4.80
CA TRP A 42 -10.37 6.65 5.49
C TRP A 42 -11.85 6.41 5.81
N ALA A 43 -12.62 7.46 6.09
CA ALA A 43 -14.07 7.33 6.27
C ALA A 43 -14.73 6.77 5.00
N ARG A 44 -14.31 7.25 3.83
CA ARG A 44 -14.82 6.73 2.55
C ARG A 44 -14.39 5.28 2.32
N LEU A 45 -13.13 4.96 2.62
CA LEU A 45 -12.62 3.59 2.44
C LEU A 45 -13.37 2.60 3.31
N LEU A 46 -13.58 2.94 4.59
CA LEU A 46 -14.24 2.04 5.53
C LEU A 46 -15.73 1.88 5.28
N ALA A 47 -16.37 2.85 4.61
CA ALA A 47 -17.77 2.78 4.23
C ALA A 47 -18.03 2.03 2.93
N ASP A 48 -16.99 1.73 2.16
CA ASP A 48 -17.11 1.08 0.85
C ASP A 48 -16.91 -0.43 0.98
N ASP A 49 -18.01 -1.18 0.91
CA ASP A 49 -17.99 -2.64 1.06
C ASP A 49 -17.32 -3.38 -0.11
N SER A 50 -17.08 -2.69 -1.22
CA SER A 50 -16.38 -3.29 -2.37
C SER A 50 -14.86 -3.37 -2.16
N LEU A 51 -14.35 -2.65 -1.16
CA LEU A 51 -12.91 -2.62 -0.85
C LEU A 51 -12.57 -3.64 0.22
N VAL A 52 -11.35 -4.14 0.13
CA VAL A 52 -10.76 -4.93 1.22
C VAL A 52 -9.69 -4.06 1.86
N THR A 53 -9.81 -3.81 3.15
CA THR A 53 -8.81 -3.06 3.91
C THR A 53 -8.44 -3.85 5.16
N ARG A 54 -7.13 -3.89 5.47
CA ARG A 54 -6.64 -4.63 6.64
C ARG A 54 -5.57 -3.82 7.35
N THR A 55 -5.53 -3.97 8.66
CA THR A 55 -4.41 -3.49 9.47
C THR A 55 -3.37 -4.60 9.54
N ILE A 56 -2.12 -4.23 9.34
CA ILE A 56 -0.97 -5.12 9.50
C ILE A 56 -0.50 -4.98 10.94
N VAL A 57 -0.49 -6.08 11.68
CA VAL A 57 -0.02 -6.11 13.07
C VAL A 57 1.24 -6.97 13.14
N ASP A 58 2.31 -6.43 13.71
CA ASP A 58 3.56 -7.15 13.93
C ASP A 58 3.96 -7.04 15.39
N ASP A 59 4.09 -8.19 16.07
CA ASP A 59 4.39 -8.28 17.51
C ASP A 59 3.46 -7.41 18.37
N GLY A 60 2.17 -7.40 18.04
CA GLY A 60 1.15 -6.66 18.78
C GLY A 60 1.10 -5.16 18.47
N ALA A 61 1.94 -4.65 17.58
CA ALA A 61 1.97 -3.25 17.19
C ALA A 61 1.37 -3.06 15.79
N VAL A 62 0.69 -1.92 15.58
CA VAL A 62 0.18 -1.56 14.26
C VAL A 62 1.36 -1.18 13.37
N ALA A 63 1.68 -2.02 12.41
CA ALA A 63 2.83 -1.86 11.52
C ALA A 63 2.49 -1.15 10.22
N GLY A 64 1.22 -1.17 9.80
CA GLY A 64 0.80 -0.54 8.56
C GLY A 64 -0.58 -0.96 8.13
N ASN A 65 -0.90 -0.69 6.87
CA ASN A 65 -2.16 -1.08 6.29
C ASN A 65 -1.95 -1.67 4.89
N ILE A 66 -2.91 -2.45 4.44
CA ILE A 66 -2.88 -3.10 3.14
C ILE A 66 -4.31 -3.24 2.64
N GLY A 67 -4.51 -3.14 1.34
CA GLY A 67 -5.86 -3.22 0.79
C GLY A 67 -5.91 -3.64 -0.66
N CYS A 68 -7.14 -3.89 -1.10
CA CYS A 68 -7.44 -4.26 -2.48
C CYS A 68 -8.68 -3.50 -2.92
N TRP A 69 -8.64 -2.95 -4.13
CA TRP A 69 -9.75 -2.18 -4.71
C TRP A 69 -9.78 -2.38 -6.21
N GLU A 70 -10.88 -1.95 -6.83
CA GLU A 70 -11.00 -1.99 -8.28
C GLU A 70 -10.87 -0.58 -8.85
N GLN A 71 -10.06 -0.43 -9.89
CA GLN A 71 -9.84 0.82 -10.58
C GLN A 71 -9.53 0.55 -12.06
N ASP A 72 -10.22 1.25 -12.95
CA ASP A 72 -10.02 1.11 -14.40
C ASP A 72 -10.12 -0.34 -14.91
N GLY A 73 -11.03 -1.11 -14.33
CA GLY A 73 -11.25 -2.50 -14.70
C GLY A 73 -10.20 -3.47 -14.18
N ARG A 74 -9.31 -3.00 -13.30
CA ARG A 74 -8.27 -3.83 -12.68
C ARG A 74 -8.48 -3.94 -11.18
N ARG A 75 -8.14 -5.11 -10.65
CA ARG A 75 -8.11 -5.34 -9.21
C ARG A 75 -6.72 -4.96 -8.71
N LEU A 76 -6.63 -3.89 -7.94
CA LEU A 76 -5.35 -3.35 -7.47
C LEU A 76 -5.12 -3.68 -6.00
N VAL A 77 -3.87 -3.92 -5.64
CA VAL A 77 -3.43 -4.03 -4.25
C VAL A 77 -2.48 -2.90 -3.93
N GLY A 78 -2.49 -2.46 -2.67
CA GLY A 78 -1.57 -1.44 -2.18
C GLY A 78 -1.36 -1.58 -0.69
N TYR A 79 -0.21 -1.12 -0.22
CA TYR A 79 0.16 -1.22 1.18
C TYR A 79 1.06 -0.06 1.59
N TRP A 80 1.03 0.23 2.89
CA TRP A 80 1.92 1.22 3.49
C TRP A 80 2.39 0.68 4.82
N VAL A 81 3.69 0.52 4.98
CA VAL A 81 4.31 0.00 6.20
C VAL A 81 5.11 1.14 6.85
N GLY A 82 4.96 1.30 8.16
CA GLY A 82 5.69 2.30 8.91
C GLY A 82 7.20 2.07 8.83
N ARG A 83 7.96 3.15 8.72
CA ARG A 83 9.42 3.09 8.51
C ARG A 83 10.15 2.23 9.55
N GLU A 84 9.71 2.29 10.80
CA GLU A 84 10.31 1.51 11.89
C GLU A 84 10.17 -0.01 11.72
N PHE A 85 9.26 -0.45 10.82
CA PHE A 85 9.03 -1.86 10.52
C PHE A 85 9.70 -2.32 9.21
N TRP A 86 10.42 -1.43 8.53
CA TRP A 86 11.10 -1.79 7.29
C TRP A 86 12.26 -2.77 7.54
N GLY A 87 12.56 -3.60 6.54
CA GLY A 87 13.68 -4.53 6.60
C GLY A 87 13.42 -5.79 7.42
N ARG A 88 12.18 -6.05 7.81
CA ARG A 88 11.78 -7.21 8.62
C ARG A 88 10.90 -8.22 7.88
N GLY A 89 10.65 -7.99 6.59
CA GLY A 89 9.76 -8.85 5.82
C GLY A 89 8.28 -8.65 6.10
N VAL A 90 7.90 -7.58 6.80
CA VAL A 90 6.50 -7.31 7.19
C VAL A 90 5.62 -7.13 5.96
N ALA A 91 6.02 -6.30 5.02
CA ALA A 91 5.24 -6.04 3.80
C ALA A 91 5.10 -7.31 2.95
N THR A 92 6.16 -8.10 2.82
CA THR A 92 6.13 -9.35 2.06
C THR A 92 5.15 -10.34 2.67
N ALA A 93 5.20 -10.51 3.99
CA ALA A 93 4.29 -11.41 4.70
C ALA A 93 2.83 -10.93 4.61
N ALA A 94 2.62 -9.62 4.74
CA ALA A 94 1.28 -9.03 4.64
C ALA A 94 0.68 -9.21 3.25
N LEU A 95 1.46 -8.94 2.20
CA LEU A 95 0.99 -9.11 0.82
C LEU A 95 0.69 -10.57 0.51
N ALA A 96 1.54 -11.49 0.96
CA ALA A 96 1.30 -12.92 0.77
C ALA A 96 -0.03 -13.37 1.42
N GLN A 97 -0.33 -12.87 2.62
CA GLN A 97 -1.58 -13.16 3.31
C GLN A 97 -2.79 -12.56 2.58
N LEU A 98 -2.67 -11.32 2.12
CA LEU A 98 -3.76 -10.66 1.38
C LEU A 98 -4.05 -11.40 0.08
N VAL A 99 -3.02 -11.77 -0.67
CA VAL A 99 -3.16 -12.53 -1.92
C VAL A 99 -3.90 -13.84 -1.69
N ALA A 100 -3.64 -14.50 -0.56
CA ALA A 100 -4.34 -15.73 -0.19
C ALA A 100 -5.81 -15.51 0.17
N GLU A 101 -6.16 -14.31 0.69
CA GLU A 101 -7.56 -13.95 0.98
C GLU A 101 -8.37 -13.59 -0.26
N ILE A 102 -7.71 -13.04 -1.29
CA ILE A 102 -8.38 -12.51 -2.48
C ILE A 102 -8.37 -13.59 -3.57
N PRO A 103 -9.52 -14.15 -3.95
CA PRO A 103 -9.55 -15.19 -4.99
C PRO A 103 -9.47 -14.66 -6.42
N GLU A 104 -9.79 -13.39 -6.63
CA GLU A 104 -9.80 -12.80 -7.98
C GLU A 104 -8.41 -12.72 -8.57
N ARG A 105 -8.32 -12.98 -9.86
CA ARG A 105 -7.08 -12.87 -10.66
C ARG A 105 -7.42 -12.26 -12.03
N PRO A 106 -6.50 -11.50 -12.66
CA PRO A 106 -5.20 -11.13 -12.11
C PRO A 106 -5.32 -10.02 -11.05
N LEU A 107 -4.34 -9.95 -10.17
CA LEU A 107 -4.15 -8.81 -9.26
C LEU A 107 -3.05 -7.90 -9.84
N HIS A 108 -3.18 -6.61 -9.62
CA HIS A 108 -2.22 -5.62 -10.10
C HIS A 108 -1.73 -4.73 -8.96
N ALA A 109 -0.58 -4.10 -9.15
CA ALA A 109 -0.07 -3.10 -8.21
C ALA A 109 0.78 -2.07 -8.97
N TRP A 110 0.52 -0.79 -8.71
CA TRP A 110 1.38 0.29 -9.18
C TRP A 110 2.44 0.59 -8.13
N VAL A 111 3.67 0.81 -8.57
CA VAL A 111 4.77 1.17 -7.68
C VAL A 111 5.67 2.19 -8.36
N ALA A 112 6.13 3.19 -7.60
CA ALA A 112 7.12 4.14 -8.11
C ALA A 112 8.43 3.40 -8.40
N SER A 113 9.07 3.69 -9.52
CA SER A 113 10.33 3.02 -9.92
C SER A 113 11.45 3.23 -8.91
N SER A 114 11.39 4.31 -8.14
CA SER A 114 12.35 4.61 -7.08
C SER A 114 12.12 3.79 -5.80
N ASN A 115 10.94 3.16 -5.67
CA ASN A 115 10.61 2.40 -4.46
C ASN A 115 11.09 0.96 -4.57
N VAL A 116 12.41 0.79 -4.44
CA VAL A 116 13.10 -0.51 -4.59
C VAL A 116 12.58 -1.54 -3.58
N GLY A 117 12.29 -1.10 -2.35
CA GLY A 117 11.76 -1.99 -1.31
C GLY A 117 10.42 -2.61 -1.70
N SER A 118 9.50 -1.79 -2.21
CA SER A 118 8.19 -2.25 -2.65
C SER A 118 8.29 -3.16 -3.88
N ILE A 119 9.17 -2.83 -4.82
CA ILE A 119 9.43 -3.68 -6.00
C ILE A 119 9.85 -5.08 -5.56
N ARG A 120 10.77 -5.19 -4.61
CA ARG A 120 11.21 -6.48 -4.07
C ARG A 120 10.08 -7.26 -3.42
N VAL A 121 9.21 -6.58 -2.69
CA VAL A 121 8.04 -7.19 -2.05
C VAL A 121 7.13 -7.81 -3.11
N LEU A 122 6.81 -7.06 -4.17
CA LEU A 122 5.97 -7.55 -5.25
C LEU A 122 6.60 -8.76 -5.95
N GLU A 123 7.88 -8.68 -6.28
CA GLU A 123 8.59 -9.78 -6.94
C GLU A 123 8.63 -11.05 -6.08
N LYS A 124 8.88 -10.91 -4.78
CA LYS A 124 8.89 -12.04 -3.84
C LYS A 124 7.53 -12.71 -3.74
N CYS A 125 6.45 -11.97 -3.95
CA CYS A 125 5.08 -12.50 -3.91
C CYS A 125 4.61 -13.02 -5.28
N GLY A 126 5.48 -13.06 -6.27
CA GLY A 126 5.18 -13.64 -7.58
C GLY A 126 4.64 -12.66 -8.62
N PHE A 127 4.58 -11.39 -8.30
CA PHE A 127 4.16 -10.36 -9.26
C PHE A 127 5.27 -10.13 -10.29
N VAL A 128 4.87 -9.87 -11.53
CA VAL A 128 5.80 -9.56 -12.63
C VAL A 128 5.47 -8.22 -13.26
N GLU A 129 6.49 -7.50 -13.70
CA GLU A 129 6.33 -6.21 -14.38
C GLU A 129 5.63 -6.42 -15.73
N VAL A 130 4.61 -5.61 -16.01
CA VAL A 130 3.87 -5.68 -17.28
C VAL A 130 3.82 -4.37 -18.03
N GLU A 131 3.99 -3.23 -17.35
CA GLU A 131 3.85 -1.91 -17.97
C GLU A 131 4.61 -0.86 -17.17
N ARG A 132 5.07 0.20 -17.84
CA ARG A 132 5.64 1.38 -17.19
C ARG A 132 5.00 2.62 -17.77
N ARG A 133 4.81 3.64 -16.93
CA ARG A 133 4.31 4.94 -17.36
C ARG A 133 5.03 6.06 -16.61
N ALA A 134 5.17 7.22 -17.26
CA ALA A 134 5.69 8.41 -16.60
C ALA A 134 4.50 9.32 -16.29
N GLU A 135 4.38 9.74 -15.04
CA GLU A 135 3.35 10.68 -14.59
C GLU A 135 4.01 11.93 -14.02
N HIS A 136 3.40 13.07 -14.28
CA HIS A 136 3.84 14.33 -13.71
C HIS A 136 3.27 14.44 -12.29
N ASP A 137 4.16 14.52 -11.30
CA ASP A 137 3.76 14.79 -9.92
C ASP A 137 3.66 16.30 -9.73
N GLU A 138 2.44 16.82 -9.74
CA GLU A 138 2.17 18.24 -9.58
C GLU A 138 2.63 18.79 -8.22
N HIS A 139 2.67 17.95 -7.20
CA HIS A 139 3.08 18.35 -5.85
C HIS A 139 4.60 18.49 -5.74
N ALA A 140 5.34 17.60 -6.39
CA ALA A 140 6.79 17.63 -6.38
C ALA A 140 7.39 18.39 -7.57
N GLY A 141 6.58 18.69 -8.59
CA GLY A 141 7.05 19.31 -9.84
C GLY A 141 7.96 18.41 -10.65
N GLU A 142 7.93 17.11 -10.41
CA GLU A 142 8.79 16.12 -11.03
C GLU A 142 7.97 15.10 -11.85
N VAL A 143 8.65 14.46 -12.81
CA VAL A 143 8.07 13.32 -13.52
C VAL A 143 8.39 12.07 -12.72
N VAL A 144 7.35 11.33 -12.33
CA VAL A 144 7.48 10.08 -11.59
C VAL A 144 7.19 8.92 -12.54
N GLU A 145 8.14 7.99 -12.65
CA GLU A 145 7.93 6.75 -13.38
C GLU A 145 7.26 5.74 -12.45
N GLU A 146 6.14 5.18 -12.89
CA GLU A 146 5.43 4.12 -12.18
C GLU A 146 5.45 2.83 -13.00
N ILE A 147 5.54 1.72 -12.28
CA ILE A 147 5.59 0.39 -12.87
C ILE A 147 4.33 -0.37 -12.44
N LEU A 148 3.66 -0.99 -13.40
CA LEU A 148 2.53 -1.87 -13.13
C LEU A 148 3.04 -3.31 -13.03
N TYR A 149 2.75 -3.94 -11.91
CA TYR A 149 3.02 -5.36 -11.66
C TYR A 149 1.71 -6.15 -11.69
N ARG A 150 1.80 -7.40 -12.08
CA ARG A 150 0.64 -8.29 -12.19
C ARG A 150 0.94 -9.67 -11.60
N LEU A 151 -0.05 -10.21 -10.91
CA LEU A 151 -0.07 -11.59 -10.43
C LEU A 151 -1.24 -12.32 -11.08
N ASP A 152 -0.94 -13.32 -11.88
CA ASP A 152 -1.94 -14.16 -12.53
C ASP A 152 -2.49 -15.23 -11.59
#